data_e2ad0ab48676694882343207cbe65cc5
#
_entry.id   e2ad0ab48676694882343207cbe65cc5
#
_cell.length_a   1.000
_cell.length_b   1.000
_cell.length_c   1.000
_cell.angle_alpha   90.00
_cell.angle_beta   90.00
_cell.angle_gamma   90.00
#
_symmetry.space_group_name_H-M   'P 1'
#
loop_
_entity.id
_entity.type
_entity.pdbx_description
1 polymer ?
#
loop_
_entity_poly.entity_id
_entity_poly.type
_entity_poly.pdbx_seq_one_letter_code
_entity_poly.pdbx_strand_id
1 'polypeptide(L)'
;MQILKAIGLLMEYPDDELWECRDEALALIQHDAPMLADFTRELLYAPLLDKQAEWCEVFDRGHATSLLLFEHVHAESRDRGQAMVDLLSQYETVGLQLNCRELPDHLPLYLEYLSVLPEAEAREGLQNIAPILALLGGRLKQRGAPWYQLFDALLTLAGSTLTSDSVTKQIVQESRDDTRQALDAVWEEEQVKFIEDNATTCDSSPLHHYQRRFSQDAAPQYVDVSAGGPK
;
A
#
# COMPACT_ATOMS: atom_id res chain seq x y z
N MET A 1 0.98 -16.58 14.95
CA MET A 1 -0.48 -16.64 14.54
C MET A 1 -0.56 -16.68 13.02
N GLN A 2 -0.73 -17.87 12.41
CA GLN A 2 -0.76 -18.03 10.94
C GLN A 2 -1.87 -17.23 10.24
N ILE A 3 -2.97 -16.98 10.93
CA ILE A 3 -4.07 -16.18 10.42
C ILE A 3 -3.65 -14.76 10.01
N LEU A 4 -2.67 -14.15 10.69
CA LEU A 4 -2.20 -12.80 10.35
C LEU A 4 -1.52 -12.77 8.97
N LYS A 5 -0.74 -13.83 8.65
CA LYS A 5 -0.16 -13.97 7.31
C LYS A 5 -1.23 -14.13 6.24
N ALA A 6 -2.26 -14.95 6.50
CA ALA A 6 -3.38 -15.12 5.57
C ALA A 6 -4.15 -13.81 5.33
N ILE A 7 -4.41 -13.04 6.40
CA ILE A 7 -5.05 -11.72 6.28
C ILE A 7 -4.16 -10.76 5.49
N GLY A 8 -2.84 -10.77 5.73
CA GLY A 8 -1.87 -9.99 4.95
C GLY A 8 -1.96 -10.30 3.46
N LEU A 9 -1.95 -11.57 3.07
CA LEU A 9 -2.07 -11.99 1.67
C LEU A 9 -3.39 -11.52 1.02
N LEU A 10 -4.51 -11.47 1.77
CA LEU A 10 -5.78 -10.93 1.26
C LEU A 10 -5.78 -9.40 1.10
N MET A 11 -4.80 -8.70 1.65
CA MET A 11 -4.59 -7.25 1.49
C MET A 11 -3.63 -6.91 0.35
N GLU A 12 -2.76 -7.86 -0.05
CA GLU A 12 -1.83 -7.68 -1.16
C GLU A 12 -2.55 -7.52 -2.50
N TYR A 13 -1.83 -6.99 -3.49
CA TYR A 13 -2.32 -6.96 -4.87
C TYR A 13 -2.62 -8.38 -5.33
N PRO A 14 -3.85 -8.65 -5.82
CA PRO A 14 -4.27 -9.99 -6.21
C PRO A 14 -3.41 -10.56 -7.33
N ASP A 15 -2.86 -11.75 -7.12
CA ASP A 15 -2.02 -12.45 -8.08
C ASP A 15 -2.52 -13.87 -8.39
N ASP A 16 -1.93 -14.49 -9.40
CA ASP A 16 -2.28 -15.84 -9.82
C ASP A 16 -1.99 -16.88 -8.73
N GLU A 17 -0.93 -16.71 -7.95
CA GLU A 17 -0.51 -17.65 -6.90
C GLU A 17 -1.58 -17.76 -5.79
N LEU A 18 -2.08 -16.63 -5.32
CA LEU A 18 -3.17 -16.59 -4.35
C LEU A 18 -4.46 -17.21 -4.92
N TRP A 19 -4.76 -16.95 -6.20
CA TRP A 19 -5.95 -17.53 -6.87
C TRP A 19 -5.85 -19.03 -7.06
N GLU A 20 -4.67 -19.57 -7.32
CA GLU A 20 -4.43 -21.02 -7.38
C GLU A 20 -4.62 -21.68 -6.01
N CYS A 21 -4.17 -21.01 -4.92
CA CYS A 21 -4.28 -21.51 -3.55
C CYS A 21 -5.58 -21.10 -2.82
N ARG A 22 -6.60 -20.62 -3.54
CA ARG A 22 -7.83 -20.06 -2.95
C ARG A 22 -8.60 -21.01 -2.02
N ASP A 23 -8.61 -22.30 -2.32
CA ASP A 23 -9.33 -23.30 -1.52
C ASP A 23 -8.64 -23.50 -0.16
N GLU A 24 -7.31 -23.49 -0.14
CA GLU A 24 -6.49 -23.61 1.06
C GLU A 24 -6.59 -22.34 1.90
N ALA A 25 -6.52 -21.18 1.26
CA ALA A 25 -6.71 -19.89 1.92
C ALA A 25 -8.09 -19.79 2.56
N LEU A 26 -9.15 -20.16 1.84
CA LEU A 26 -10.51 -20.17 2.37
C LEU A 26 -10.67 -21.14 3.54
N ALA A 27 -10.09 -22.35 3.46
CA ALA A 27 -10.15 -23.34 4.53
C ALA A 27 -9.48 -22.83 5.82
N LEU A 28 -8.32 -22.18 5.71
CA LEU A 28 -7.61 -21.56 6.83
C LEU A 28 -8.45 -20.43 7.46
N ILE A 29 -9.00 -19.56 6.65
CA ILE A 29 -9.86 -18.46 7.11
C ILE A 29 -11.12 -19.00 7.80
N GLN A 30 -11.77 -20.01 7.25
CA GLN A 30 -12.95 -20.63 7.87
C GLN A 30 -12.66 -21.23 9.25
N HIS A 31 -11.44 -21.76 9.44
CA HIS A 31 -11.03 -22.33 10.72
C HIS A 31 -10.64 -21.26 11.74
N ASP A 32 -9.79 -20.30 11.37
CA ASP A 32 -9.13 -19.39 12.31
C ASP A 32 -9.81 -18.01 12.42
N ALA A 33 -10.55 -17.59 11.37
CA ALA A 33 -11.27 -16.32 11.31
C ALA A 33 -12.61 -16.46 10.55
N PRO A 34 -13.57 -17.25 11.04
CA PRO A 34 -14.79 -17.59 10.33
C PRO A 34 -15.62 -16.36 9.94
N MET A 35 -15.45 -15.21 10.61
CA MET A 35 -16.10 -13.95 10.26
C MET A 35 -15.67 -13.40 8.89
N LEU A 36 -14.52 -13.83 8.38
CA LEU A 36 -14.01 -13.42 7.06
C LEU A 36 -14.35 -14.41 5.95
N ALA A 37 -15.01 -15.55 6.24
CA ALA A 37 -15.22 -16.63 5.28
C ALA A 37 -16.01 -16.18 4.04
N ASP A 38 -17.06 -15.39 4.22
CA ASP A 38 -17.89 -14.91 3.10
C ASP A 38 -17.14 -13.87 2.28
N PHE A 39 -16.47 -12.92 2.91
CA PHE A 39 -15.60 -11.95 2.22
C PHE A 39 -14.51 -12.67 1.40
N THR A 40 -13.80 -13.63 2.01
CA THR A 40 -12.73 -14.38 1.32
C THR A 40 -13.26 -15.15 0.13
N ARG A 41 -14.46 -15.76 0.26
CA ARG A 41 -15.09 -16.46 -0.86
C ARG A 41 -15.46 -15.49 -1.98
N GLU A 42 -16.08 -14.35 -1.68
CA GLU A 42 -16.44 -13.34 -2.67
C GLU A 42 -15.21 -12.76 -3.37
N LEU A 43 -14.10 -12.59 -2.64
CA LEU A 43 -12.85 -12.11 -3.18
C LEU A 43 -12.23 -13.15 -4.13
N LEU A 44 -11.92 -14.36 -3.63
CA LEU A 44 -11.05 -15.33 -4.31
C LEU A 44 -11.76 -16.15 -5.42
N TYR A 45 -13.10 -16.17 -5.45
CA TYR A 45 -13.85 -16.84 -6.52
C TYR A 45 -14.42 -15.88 -7.58
N ALA A 46 -14.13 -14.59 -7.46
CA ALA A 46 -14.38 -13.62 -8.52
C ALA A 46 -13.28 -13.68 -9.60
N PRO A 47 -13.52 -13.12 -10.79
CA PRO A 47 -12.47 -12.98 -11.79
C PRO A 47 -11.29 -12.16 -11.26
N LEU A 48 -10.07 -12.69 -11.40
CA LEU A 48 -8.85 -12.07 -10.87
C LEU A 48 -8.69 -10.62 -11.37
N LEU A 49 -8.85 -10.40 -12.68
CA LEU A 49 -8.69 -9.08 -13.29
C LEU A 49 -9.65 -8.03 -12.70
N ASP A 50 -10.88 -8.42 -12.37
CA ASP A 50 -11.86 -7.53 -11.75
C ASP A 50 -11.39 -7.14 -10.35
N LYS A 51 -10.84 -8.09 -9.58
CA LYS A 51 -10.32 -7.84 -8.22
C LYS A 51 -9.02 -7.04 -8.23
N GLN A 52 -8.18 -7.21 -9.23
CA GLN A 52 -7.02 -6.35 -9.45
C GLN A 52 -7.42 -4.89 -9.70
N ALA A 53 -8.43 -4.68 -10.56
CA ALA A 53 -8.96 -3.35 -10.83
C ALA A 53 -9.57 -2.70 -9.57
N GLU A 54 -10.40 -3.45 -8.83
CA GLU A 54 -10.98 -3.00 -7.57
C GLU A 54 -9.90 -2.67 -6.52
N TRP A 55 -8.85 -3.50 -6.42
CA TRP A 55 -7.74 -3.27 -5.50
C TRP A 55 -7.02 -1.96 -5.80
N CYS A 56 -6.68 -1.72 -7.08
CA CYS A 56 -6.07 -0.45 -7.50
C CYS A 56 -6.97 0.76 -7.19
N GLU A 57 -8.28 0.62 -7.38
CA GLU A 57 -9.22 1.70 -7.04
C GLU A 57 -9.25 2.03 -5.54
N VAL A 58 -9.02 1.02 -4.71
CA VAL A 58 -9.12 1.12 -3.26
C VAL A 58 -7.81 1.56 -2.62
N PHE A 59 -6.68 0.99 -3.04
CA PHE A 59 -5.40 1.14 -2.33
C PHE A 59 -4.37 2.01 -3.06
N ASP A 60 -4.45 2.13 -4.41
CA ASP A 60 -3.52 2.93 -5.19
C ASP A 60 -4.00 4.37 -5.45
N ARG A 61 -5.28 4.65 -5.21
CA ARG A 61 -5.84 5.99 -5.40
C ARG A 61 -5.85 6.78 -4.09
N GLY A 62 -4.86 7.65 -3.95
CA GLY A 62 -4.73 8.54 -2.79
C GLY A 62 -4.03 7.90 -1.59
N HIS A 63 -3.65 8.73 -0.62
CA HIS A 63 -2.92 8.31 0.56
C HIS A 63 -3.81 7.83 1.71
N ALA A 64 -5.09 8.19 1.70
CA ALA A 64 -5.99 7.95 2.83
C ALA A 64 -6.25 6.46 3.11
N THR A 65 -6.10 5.58 2.12
CA THR A 65 -6.21 4.11 2.26
C THR A 65 -4.91 3.37 1.98
N SER A 66 -3.78 4.07 1.93
CA SER A 66 -2.46 3.47 1.80
C SER A 66 -2.23 2.41 2.88
N LEU A 67 -1.60 1.30 2.50
CA LEU A 67 -1.21 0.24 3.42
C LEU A 67 0.12 0.53 4.15
N LEU A 68 0.72 1.71 3.95
CA LEU A 68 1.92 2.16 4.64
C LEU A 68 1.54 2.78 6.00
N LEU A 69 1.86 2.10 7.10
CA LEU A 69 1.43 2.47 8.44
C LEU A 69 1.91 3.87 8.86
N PHE A 70 3.14 4.24 8.47
CA PHE A 70 3.73 5.50 8.92
C PHE A 70 3.18 6.72 8.18
N GLU A 71 2.52 6.54 7.04
CA GLU A 71 1.80 7.63 6.37
C GLU A 71 0.63 8.18 7.20
N HIS A 72 0.08 7.34 8.08
CA HIS A 72 -1.05 7.72 8.94
C HIS A 72 -0.65 8.33 10.28
N VAL A 73 0.64 8.24 10.66
CA VAL A 73 1.15 8.69 11.97
C VAL A 73 2.17 9.79 11.82
N HIS A 74 3.07 9.64 10.89
CA HIS A 74 4.18 10.57 10.65
C HIS A 74 3.96 11.24 9.30
N ALA A 75 3.46 12.46 9.30
CA ALA A 75 3.63 13.30 8.11
C ALA A 75 5.12 13.30 7.71
N GLU A 76 5.49 13.78 6.52
CA GLU A 76 6.87 13.83 6.00
C GLU A 76 7.87 14.37 7.06
N SER A 77 8.28 13.52 7.98
CA SER A 77 9.19 13.89 9.06
C SER A 77 10.46 13.04 9.00
N ARG A 78 11.56 13.63 9.47
CA ARG A 78 12.86 12.95 9.63
C ARG A 78 12.73 11.71 10.53
N ASP A 79 11.75 11.69 11.42
CA ASP A 79 11.49 10.60 12.35
C ASP A 79 10.95 9.35 11.66
N ARG A 80 10.25 9.49 10.50
CA ARG A 80 9.78 8.38 9.69
C ARG A 80 10.95 7.48 9.22
N GLY A 81 12.05 8.09 8.79
CA GLY A 81 13.23 7.34 8.36
C GLY A 81 13.83 6.49 9.48
N GLN A 82 13.94 7.05 10.69
CA GLN A 82 14.45 6.30 11.83
C GLN A 82 13.49 5.18 12.25
N ALA A 83 12.19 5.43 12.27
CA ALA A 83 11.18 4.43 12.58
C ALA A 83 11.22 3.23 11.61
N MET A 84 11.48 3.47 10.32
CA MET A 84 11.67 2.41 9.33
C MET A 84 12.92 1.57 9.60
N VAL A 85 14.04 2.18 9.98
CA VAL A 85 15.27 1.47 10.35
C VAL A 85 15.04 0.61 11.61
N ASP A 86 14.35 1.15 12.60
CA ASP A 86 14.03 0.44 13.84
C ASP A 86 13.11 -0.75 13.55
N LEU A 87 12.14 -0.62 12.64
CA LEU A 87 11.25 -1.70 12.24
C LEU A 87 11.99 -2.81 11.48
N LEU A 88 12.89 -2.46 10.55
CA LEU A 88 13.77 -3.42 9.88
C LEU A 88 14.62 -4.22 10.88
N SER A 89 15.19 -3.54 11.88
CA SER A 89 15.96 -4.17 12.92
C SER A 89 15.12 -5.18 13.73
N GLN A 90 13.84 -4.87 13.99
CA GLN A 90 12.92 -5.81 14.63
C GLN A 90 12.67 -7.06 13.77
N TYR A 91 12.50 -6.91 12.47
CA TYR A 91 12.34 -8.04 11.54
C TYR A 91 13.59 -8.95 11.55
N GLU A 92 14.77 -8.37 11.52
CA GLU A 92 16.03 -9.11 11.57
C GLU A 92 16.20 -9.91 12.87
N THR A 93 15.72 -9.41 14.02
CA THR A 93 15.80 -10.13 15.31
C THR A 93 15.07 -11.48 15.31
N VAL A 94 14.05 -11.63 14.48
CA VAL A 94 13.28 -12.87 14.31
C VAL A 94 13.68 -13.66 13.06
N GLY A 95 14.76 -13.25 12.40
CA GLY A 95 15.30 -13.94 11.21
C GLY A 95 14.58 -13.63 9.92
N LEU A 96 13.73 -12.59 9.89
CA LEU A 96 13.09 -12.11 8.66
C LEU A 96 14.01 -11.10 7.95
N GLN A 97 14.14 -11.25 6.65
CA GLN A 97 14.85 -10.30 5.79
C GLN A 97 13.89 -9.78 4.72
N LEU A 98 13.88 -8.49 4.53
CA LEU A 98 13.06 -7.87 3.50
C LEU A 98 13.63 -8.23 2.11
N ASN A 99 12.89 -9.00 1.34
CA ASN A 99 13.26 -9.44 -0.01
C ASN A 99 12.32 -8.89 -1.09
N CYS A 100 11.69 -7.77 -0.83
CA CYS A 100 10.76 -7.11 -1.74
C CYS A 100 11.12 -5.63 -1.90
N ARG A 101 10.41 -4.94 -2.80
CA ARG A 101 10.59 -3.49 -3.02
C ARG A 101 9.70 -2.65 -2.11
N GLU A 102 8.84 -3.31 -1.31
CA GLU A 102 7.93 -2.63 -0.40
C GLU A 102 8.69 -2.02 0.79
N LEU A 103 8.10 -0.97 1.35
CA LEU A 103 8.66 -0.33 2.55
C LEU A 103 8.40 -1.19 3.79
N PRO A 104 9.28 -1.11 4.80
CA PRO A 104 9.14 -1.92 6.03
C PRO A 104 7.82 -1.75 6.75
N ASP A 105 7.20 -0.57 6.65
CA ASP A 105 5.92 -0.22 7.27
C ASP A 105 4.69 -0.63 6.45
N HIS A 106 4.88 -1.41 5.37
CA HIS A 106 3.79 -2.00 4.62
C HIS A 106 3.03 -3.00 5.49
N LEU A 107 1.74 -2.77 5.70
CA LEU A 107 0.92 -3.53 6.64
C LEU A 107 0.98 -5.04 6.45
N PRO A 108 0.88 -5.61 5.22
CA PRO A 108 1.04 -7.05 5.02
C PRO A 108 2.37 -7.61 5.53
N LEU A 109 3.48 -6.91 5.31
CA LEU A 109 4.79 -7.31 5.83
C LEU A 109 4.84 -7.26 7.37
N TYR A 110 4.24 -6.23 7.96
CA TYR A 110 4.12 -6.13 9.41
C TYR A 110 3.28 -7.27 9.99
N LEU A 111 2.20 -7.68 9.32
CA LEU A 111 1.40 -8.84 9.71
C LEU A 111 2.16 -10.16 9.57
N GLU A 112 3.00 -10.31 8.54
CA GLU A 112 3.89 -11.46 8.41
C GLU A 112 4.90 -11.52 9.57
N TYR A 113 5.52 -10.39 9.94
CA TYR A 113 6.36 -10.29 11.11
C TYR A 113 5.61 -10.71 12.39
N LEU A 114 4.43 -10.15 12.64
CA LEU A 114 3.64 -10.53 13.80
C LEU A 114 3.24 -12.00 13.80
N SER A 115 3.10 -12.61 12.61
CA SER A 115 2.70 -14.03 12.50
C SER A 115 3.71 -15.01 13.09
N VAL A 116 5.00 -14.64 13.09
CA VAL A 116 6.09 -15.47 13.61
C VAL A 116 6.38 -15.25 15.10
N LEU A 117 5.81 -14.17 15.69
CA LEU A 117 5.94 -13.88 17.11
C LEU A 117 5.07 -14.79 17.99
N PRO A 118 5.40 -14.93 19.29
CA PRO A 118 4.48 -15.46 20.28
C PRO A 118 3.14 -14.72 20.27
N GLU A 119 2.05 -15.44 20.56
CA GLU A 119 0.69 -14.87 20.44
C GLU A 119 0.49 -13.58 21.26
N ALA A 120 1.06 -13.50 22.45
CA ALA A 120 0.95 -12.32 23.31
C ALA A 120 1.63 -11.10 22.68
N GLU A 121 2.82 -11.28 22.10
CA GLU A 121 3.58 -10.21 21.44
C GLU A 121 2.91 -9.80 20.12
N ALA A 122 2.42 -10.77 19.35
CA ALA A 122 1.64 -10.48 18.14
C ALA A 122 0.38 -9.66 18.43
N ARG A 123 -0.32 -10.00 19.52
CA ARG A 123 -1.50 -9.26 19.99
C ARG A 123 -1.14 -7.84 20.42
N GLU A 124 -0.04 -7.68 21.17
CA GLU A 124 0.46 -6.36 21.57
C GLU A 124 0.84 -5.52 20.34
N GLY A 125 1.52 -6.11 19.35
CA GLY A 125 1.82 -5.44 18.08
C GLY A 125 0.58 -4.95 17.35
N LEU A 126 -0.48 -5.77 17.28
CA LEU A 126 -1.77 -5.36 16.72
C LEU A 126 -2.43 -4.23 17.53
N GLN A 127 -2.34 -4.28 18.87
CA GLN A 127 -2.89 -3.23 19.74
C GLN A 127 -2.20 -1.89 19.51
N ASN A 128 -0.89 -1.88 19.28
CA ASN A 128 -0.11 -0.68 19.02
C ASN A 128 -0.56 0.04 17.74
N ILE A 129 -0.99 -0.70 16.72
CA ILE A 129 -1.48 -0.14 15.45
C ILE A 129 -3.03 -0.07 15.38
N ALA A 130 -3.75 -0.47 16.42
CA ALA A 130 -5.22 -0.51 16.42
C ALA A 130 -5.89 0.81 16.00
N PRO A 131 -5.41 2.01 16.41
CA PRO A 131 -5.99 3.28 15.93
C PRO A 131 -5.87 3.44 14.41
N ILE A 132 -4.75 3.01 13.80
CA ILE A 132 -4.53 3.07 12.35
C ILE A 132 -5.46 2.06 11.66
N LEU A 133 -5.56 0.84 12.19
CA LEU A 133 -6.47 -0.17 11.64
C LEU A 133 -7.93 0.30 11.66
N ALA A 134 -8.38 0.92 12.75
CA ALA A 134 -9.73 1.48 12.84
C ALA A 134 -9.94 2.60 11.80
N LEU A 135 -8.95 3.49 11.63
CA LEU A 135 -9.01 4.59 10.67
C LEU A 135 -9.11 4.08 9.24
N LEU A 136 -8.23 3.15 8.84
CA LEU A 136 -8.22 2.54 7.51
C LEU A 136 -9.52 1.78 7.25
N GLY A 137 -9.95 0.91 8.18
CA GLY A 137 -11.21 0.19 8.08
C GLY A 137 -12.41 1.12 7.92
N GLY A 138 -12.45 2.22 8.68
CA GLY A 138 -13.51 3.22 8.58
C GLY A 138 -13.53 3.94 7.24
N ARG A 139 -12.37 4.32 6.69
CA ARG A 139 -12.25 4.95 5.36
C ARG A 139 -12.67 4.01 4.24
N LEU A 140 -12.25 2.74 4.32
CA LEU A 140 -12.67 1.70 3.37
C LEU A 140 -14.18 1.48 3.41
N LYS A 141 -14.76 1.44 4.61
CA LYS A 141 -16.20 1.30 4.80
C LYS A 141 -16.97 2.48 4.23
N GLN A 142 -16.48 3.71 4.41
CA GLN A 142 -17.05 4.92 3.82
C GLN A 142 -17.00 4.88 2.28
N ARG A 143 -15.95 4.31 1.69
CA ARG A 143 -15.80 4.12 0.24
C ARG A 143 -16.65 2.95 -0.30
N GLY A 144 -17.28 2.16 0.56
CA GLY A 144 -18.04 0.97 0.18
C GLY A 144 -17.13 -0.22 -0.21
N ALA A 145 -15.85 -0.17 0.12
CA ALA A 145 -14.88 -1.21 -0.19
C ALA A 145 -14.95 -2.34 0.84
N PRO A 146 -15.20 -3.61 0.43
CA PRO A 146 -15.45 -4.71 1.37
C PRO A 146 -14.22 -5.10 2.20
N TRP A 147 -13.01 -4.67 1.82
CA TRP A 147 -11.76 -4.90 2.55
C TRP A 147 -11.76 -4.39 3.99
N TYR A 148 -12.66 -3.47 4.37
CA TYR A 148 -12.79 -3.03 5.78
C TYR A 148 -12.95 -4.20 6.75
N GLN A 149 -13.52 -5.33 6.29
CA GLN A 149 -13.73 -6.52 7.10
C GLN A 149 -12.42 -7.13 7.60
N LEU A 150 -11.33 -7.04 6.82
CA LEU A 150 -9.99 -7.50 7.24
C LEU A 150 -9.49 -6.68 8.43
N PHE A 151 -9.71 -5.37 8.41
CA PHE A 151 -9.31 -4.47 9.49
C PHE A 151 -10.13 -4.72 10.77
N ASP A 152 -11.44 -4.92 10.67
CA ASP A 152 -12.29 -5.27 11.81
C ASP A 152 -11.91 -6.64 12.40
N ALA A 153 -11.51 -7.60 11.57
CA ALA A 153 -10.99 -8.88 12.05
C ALA A 153 -9.66 -8.72 12.80
N LEU A 154 -8.72 -7.92 12.29
CA LEU A 154 -7.46 -7.61 12.98
C LEU A 154 -7.70 -6.92 14.33
N LEU A 155 -8.64 -5.97 14.40
CA LEU A 155 -9.04 -5.31 15.66
C LEU A 155 -9.63 -6.33 16.65
N THR A 156 -10.42 -7.28 16.18
CA THR A 156 -10.97 -8.36 16.99
C THR A 156 -9.85 -9.28 17.53
N LEU A 157 -8.89 -9.67 16.67
CA LEU A 157 -7.72 -10.47 17.08
C LEU A 157 -6.82 -9.75 18.07
N ALA A 158 -6.69 -8.42 17.93
CA ALA A 158 -6.00 -7.56 18.90
C ALA A 158 -6.69 -7.52 20.26
N GLY A 159 -7.97 -7.90 20.35
CA GLY A 159 -8.79 -7.66 21.53
C GLY A 159 -9.08 -6.18 21.77
N SER A 160 -9.07 -5.37 20.72
CA SER A 160 -9.34 -3.93 20.75
C SER A 160 -10.84 -3.68 20.92
N THR A 161 -11.17 -2.58 21.59
CA THR A 161 -12.56 -2.06 21.66
C THR A 161 -12.89 -1.16 20.46
N LEU A 162 -11.88 -0.81 19.65
CA LEU A 162 -12.05 -0.03 18.44
C LEU A 162 -12.63 -0.92 17.33
N THR A 163 -13.42 -0.30 16.46
CA THR A 163 -13.94 -0.88 15.21
C THR A 163 -13.89 0.18 14.12
N SER A 164 -14.08 -0.21 12.87
CA SER A 164 -14.23 0.73 11.75
C SER A 164 -15.31 1.79 11.99
N ASP A 165 -16.37 1.45 12.75
CA ASP A 165 -17.45 2.37 13.07
C ASP A 165 -17.06 3.41 14.15
N SER A 166 -16.07 3.12 14.97
CA SER A 166 -15.62 4.00 16.06
C SER A 166 -15.14 5.37 15.56
N VAL A 167 -14.61 5.43 14.34
CA VAL A 167 -14.01 6.63 13.73
C VAL A 167 -14.90 7.31 12.69
N THR A 168 -16.12 6.83 12.49
CA THR A 168 -17.05 7.34 11.44
C THR A 168 -17.25 8.86 11.52
N LYS A 169 -17.36 9.43 12.74
CA LYS A 169 -17.58 10.88 12.93
C LYS A 169 -16.38 11.72 12.47
N GLN A 170 -15.17 11.19 12.61
CA GLN A 170 -13.94 11.83 12.16
C GLN A 170 -13.86 11.77 10.63
N ILE A 171 -14.07 10.58 10.07
CA ILE A 171 -13.94 10.31 8.62
C ILE A 171 -14.95 11.09 7.79
N VAL A 172 -16.18 11.28 8.26
CA VAL A 172 -17.20 12.08 7.55
C VAL A 172 -16.77 13.54 7.34
N GLN A 173 -15.84 14.05 8.14
CA GLN A 173 -15.30 15.41 8.01
C GLN A 173 -14.07 15.47 7.09
N GLU A 174 -13.49 14.32 6.73
CA GLU A 174 -12.35 14.26 5.82
C GLU A 174 -12.82 14.41 4.36
N SER A 175 -12.09 15.20 3.57
CA SER A 175 -12.30 15.24 2.12
C SER A 175 -11.75 13.97 1.49
N ARG A 176 -12.46 13.41 0.52
CA ARG A 176 -11.98 12.23 -0.22
C ARG A 176 -10.82 12.63 -1.13
N ASP A 177 -9.72 11.88 -1.06
CA ASP A 177 -8.51 12.06 -1.85
C ASP A 177 -8.45 11.18 -3.12
N ASP A 178 -9.38 10.23 -3.26
CA ASP A 178 -9.50 9.31 -4.39
C ASP A 178 -10.38 9.83 -5.54
N THR A 179 -10.89 11.08 -5.42
CA THR A 179 -11.68 11.71 -6.49
C THR A 179 -10.77 12.22 -7.60
N ARG A 180 -11.27 12.27 -8.85
CA ARG A 180 -10.50 12.83 -9.97
C ARG A 180 -10.00 14.24 -9.69
N GLN A 181 -10.83 15.08 -9.08
CA GLN A 181 -10.45 16.45 -8.75
C GLN A 181 -9.32 16.50 -7.71
N ALA A 182 -9.35 15.62 -6.70
CA ALA A 182 -8.29 15.54 -5.69
C ALA A 182 -6.99 15.05 -6.32
N LEU A 183 -7.04 14.04 -7.19
CA LEU A 183 -5.87 13.52 -7.91
C LEU A 183 -5.30 14.57 -8.86
N ASP A 184 -6.14 15.28 -9.62
CA ASP A 184 -5.69 16.36 -10.51
C ASP A 184 -5.01 17.48 -9.71
N ALA A 185 -5.54 17.85 -8.54
CA ALA A 185 -4.93 18.85 -7.67
C ALA A 185 -3.54 18.45 -7.15
N VAL A 186 -3.35 17.19 -6.78
CA VAL A 186 -2.03 16.66 -6.37
C VAL A 186 -1.04 16.74 -7.53
N TRP A 187 -1.45 16.36 -8.75
CA TRP A 187 -0.61 16.47 -9.95
C TRP A 187 -0.22 17.93 -10.26
N GLU A 188 -1.15 18.87 -10.11
CA GLU A 188 -0.88 20.30 -10.31
C GLU A 188 0.12 20.82 -9.28
N GLU A 189 -0.01 20.46 -7.99
CA GLU A 189 0.92 20.85 -6.94
C GLU A 189 2.33 20.27 -7.16
N GLU A 190 2.43 19.00 -7.57
CA GLU A 190 3.72 18.37 -7.87
C GLU A 190 4.39 19.02 -9.10
N GLN A 191 3.63 19.36 -10.14
CA GLN A 191 4.18 20.08 -11.30
C GLN A 191 4.73 21.45 -10.91
N VAL A 192 4.05 22.18 -10.02
CA VAL A 192 4.53 23.50 -9.55
C VAL A 192 5.82 23.34 -8.75
N LYS A 193 5.88 22.39 -7.81
CA LYS A 193 7.10 22.09 -7.03
C LYS A 193 8.27 21.70 -7.94
N PHE A 194 8.03 20.82 -8.92
CA PHE A 194 9.07 20.40 -9.85
C PHE A 194 9.62 21.56 -10.71
N ILE A 195 8.77 22.50 -11.10
CA ILE A 195 9.17 23.70 -11.86
C ILE A 195 9.95 24.67 -10.95
N GLU A 196 9.54 24.87 -9.70
CA GLU A 196 10.21 25.73 -8.74
C GLU A 196 11.60 25.18 -8.35
N ASP A 197 11.71 23.89 -8.09
CA ASP A 197 12.98 23.23 -7.76
C ASP A 197 13.95 23.29 -8.94
N ASN A 198 13.49 23.15 -10.17
CA ASN A 198 14.32 23.31 -11.35
C ASN A 198 14.68 24.77 -11.62
N ALA A 199 13.84 25.74 -11.27
CA ALA A 199 14.14 27.17 -11.42
C ALA A 199 15.20 27.64 -10.42
N THR A 200 15.20 27.11 -9.19
CA THR A 200 16.20 27.43 -8.16
C THR A 200 17.54 26.75 -8.41
N THR A 201 17.60 25.63 -9.14
CA THR A 201 18.83 24.90 -9.47
C THR A 201 19.52 25.44 -10.73
N CYS A 202 18.86 26.29 -11.51
CA CYS A 202 19.38 26.76 -12.81
C CYS A 202 20.51 27.79 -12.73
N ASP A 203 20.88 28.32 -11.58
CA ASP A 203 21.83 29.44 -11.52
C ASP A 203 23.28 29.08 -11.12
N SER A 204 23.63 27.82 -10.84
CA SER A 204 24.99 27.48 -10.41
C SER A 204 25.50 26.06 -10.67
N SER A 205 24.93 25.27 -11.58
CA SER A 205 25.37 23.89 -11.80
C SER A 205 26.23 23.72 -13.06
N PRO A 206 27.39 23.01 -12.98
CA PRO A 206 28.24 22.64 -14.15
C PRO A 206 27.49 21.79 -15.20
N LEU A 207 26.33 21.22 -14.86
CA LEU A 207 25.48 20.43 -15.76
C LEU A 207 24.90 21.24 -16.93
N HIS A 208 24.72 22.55 -16.77
CA HIS A 208 24.24 23.43 -17.86
C HIS A 208 25.21 23.53 -19.04
N HIS A 209 26.52 23.35 -18.78
CA HIS A 209 27.53 23.36 -19.83
C HIS A 209 27.54 22.06 -20.66
N TYR A 210 27.10 20.94 -20.06
CA TYR A 210 26.96 19.65 -20.76
C TYR A 210 25.66 19.59 -21.57
N GLN A 211 24.55 20.07 -21.05
CA GLN A 211 23.26 20.06 -21.77
C GLN A 211 23.28 20.94 -23.03
N ARG A 212 23.95 22.10 -23.02
CA ARG A 212 24.12 22.93 -24.20
C ARG A 212 24.94 22.27 -25.30
N ARG A 213 25.84 21.34 -24.99
CA ARG A 213 26.63 20.61 -25.99
C ARG A 213 25.82 19.53 -26.70
N PHE A 214 24.81 18.97 -26.08
CA PHE A 214 23.94 17.91 -26.64
C PHE A 214 22.70 18.45 -27.35
N SER A 215 22.27 19.68 -27.07
CA SER A 215 21.09 20.28 -27.72
C SER A 215 21.35 20.93 -29.08
N GLN A 216 22.58 21.05 -29.51
CA GLN A 216 22.91 21.73 -30.77
C GLN A 216 23.13 20.81 -32.00
N ASP A 217 23.20 19.48 -31.83
CA ASP A 217 23.56 18.57 -32.93
C ASP A 217 22.73 17.31 -33.09
N ALA A 218 21.48 17.28 -32.65
CA ALA A 218 20.61 16.13 -32.89
C ALA A 218 19.39 16.50 -33.74
N ALA A 219 19.61 16.64 -35.05
CA ALA A 219 18.49 16.49 -35.98
C ALA A 219 17.97 15.03 -35.86
N PRO A 220 16.65 14.78 -35.76
CA PRO A 220 16.13 13.44 -35.66
C PRO A 220 16.46 12.63 -36.91
N GLN A 221 17.30 11.61 -36.79
CA GLN A 221 17.54 10.64 -37.87
C GLN A 221 16.32 9.69 -37.90
N TYR A 222 15.50 9.84 -38.90
CA TYR A 222 14.46 8.85 -39.21
C TYR A 222 15.13 7.62 -39.84
N VAL A 223 15.07 6.48 -39.19
CA VAL A 223 15.45 5.19 -39.76
C VAL A 223 14.34 4.79 -40.72
N ASP A 224 14.65 4.80 -42.02
CA ASP A 224 13.72 4.32 -43.04
C ASP A 224 13.68 2.77 -43.01
N VAL A 225 12.60 2.21 -42.53
CA VAL A 225 12.38 0.77 -42.35
C VAL A 225 11.94 0.09 -43.67
N SER A 226 11.84 0.81 -44.78
CA SER A 226 11.35 0.30 -46.05
C SER A 226 12.40 -0.34 -46.97
N ALA A 227 13.69 -0.36 -46.59
CA ALA A 227 14.77 -0.94 -47.40
C ALA A 227 15.25 -2.30 -46.85
N GLY A 228 14.43 -3.34 -47.01
CA GLY A 228 14.78 -4.71 -46.62
C GLY A 228 13.86 -5.76 -47.23
N GLY A 229 13.70 -5.76 -48.56
CA GLY A 229 13.15 -6.88 -49.28
C GLY A 229 14.26 -7.84 -49.72
N PRO A 230 14.05 -9.16 -49.60
CA PRO A 230 15.08 -10.16 -49.95
C PRO A 230 15.18 -10.36 -51.45
N LYS A 231 16.42 -10.57 -51.91
CA LYS A 231 16.71 -11.32 -53.13
C LYS A 231 17.12 -12.72 -52.77
#